data_7244f5ba4bd70cecb683bfa539e922c5
#
_entry.id   7244f5ba4bd70cecb683bfa539e922c5
#
_cell.length_a   1.000
_cell.length_b   1.000
_cell.length_c   1.000
_cell.angle_alpha   90.00
_cell.angle_beta   90.00
_cell.angle_gamma   90.00
#
_symmetry.space_group_name_H-M   'P 1'
#
loop_
_entity.id
_entity.type
_entity.pdbx_description
1 polymer ?
#
loop_
_entity_poly.entity_id
_entity_poly.type
_entity_poly.pdbx_seq_one_letter_code
_entity_poly.pdbx_strand_id
1 'polypeptide(L)'
;MEPLLQISHLTKNFSDGKEDEYKAVDDVSFELFPGEKLAIIGESGSGKTTVVNMITRLLDSTDGKILLDGEDITHYKRNKMKNIYRKMQMVFQTPTESFDPRCRLGDAVAESLRNAGIPKKEAMEIVKELFKQCGLPENFMKRYP
;
A
#
# COMPACT_ATOMS: atom_id res chain seq x y z
N MET A 1 14.75 1.12 21.30
CA MET A 1 14.51 1.67 19.94
C MET A 1 13.01 1.49 19.70
N GLU A 2 12.31 2.51 19.26
CA GLU A 2 10.87 2.39 19.02
C GLU A 2 10.60 1.68 17.69
N PRO A 3 9.58 0.81 17.59
CA PRO A 3 9.25 0.13 16.35
C PRO A 3 8.72 1.12 15.31
N LEU A 4 9.13 0.94 14.05
CA LEU A 4 8.60 1.70 12.92
C LEU A 4 7.16 1.30 12.59
N LEU A 5 6.86 0.00 12.67
CA LEU A 5 5.52 -0.56 12.51
C LEU A 5 5.24 -1.50 13.67
N GLN A 6 4.10 -1.32 14.33
CA GLN A 6 3.62 -2.21 15.38
C GLN A 6 2.22 -2.67 15.07
N ILE A 7 2.03 -3.97 15.03
CA ILE A 7 0.75 -4.64 14.82
C ILE A 7 0.39 -5.37 16.10
N SER A 8 -0.80 -5.12 16.61
CA SER A 8 -1.29 -5.71 17.87
C SER A 8 -2.66 -6.31 17.67
N HIS A 9 -2.78 -7.63 17.90
CA HIS A 9 -4.03 -8.38 17.90
C HIS A 9 -4.86 -8.20 16.61
N LEU A 10 -4.19 -8.08 15.45
CA LEU A 10 -4.84 -7.78 14.19
C LEU A 10 -5.71 -8.95 13.75
N THR A 11 -7.00 -8.69 13.56
CA THR A 11 -8.00 -9.71 13.22
C THR A 11 -8.84 -9.25 12.04
N LYS A 12 -9.20 -10.19 11.15
CA LYS A 12 -10.12 -9.96 10.04
C LYS A 12 -11.12 -11.09 9.89
N ASN A 13 -12.39 -10.76 10.10
CA ASN A 13 -13.52 -11.61 9.78
C ASN A 13 -14.16 -11.11 8.49
N PHE A 14 -14.50 -12.03 7.59
CA PHE A 14 -15.38 -11.78 6.46
C PHE A 14 -16.71 -12.48 6.73
N SER A 15 -17.82 -11.77 6.44
CA SER A 15 -19.17 -12.34 6.51
C SER A 15 -19.75 -12.39 5.10
N ASP A 16 -20.21 -13.56 4.69
CA ASP A 16 -20.84 -13.78 3.37
C ASP A 16 -22.33 -13.40 3.37
N GLY A 17 -22.82 -12.72 4.43
CA GLY A 17 -24.23 -12.38 4.59
C GLY A 17 -25.15 -13.59 4.90
N LYS A 18 -24.59 -14.77 5.05
CA LYS A 18 -25.16 -16.00 5.59
C LYS A 18 -24.39 -16.32 6.87
N GLU A 19 -24.97 -16.98 7.82
CA GLU A 19 -24.50 -17.20 9.20
C GLU A 19 -23.02 -17.66 9.40
N ASP A 20 -22.24 -17.85 8.35
CA ASP A 20 -20.85 -18.28 8.42
C ASP A 20 -19.90 -17.07 8.36
N GLU A 21 -19.29 -16.74 9.50
CA GLU A 21 -18.13 -15.84 9.56
C GLU A 21 -16.85 -16.63 9.27
N TYR A 22 -16.11 -16.21 8.26
CA TYR A 22 -14.78 -16.74 7.97
C TYR A 22 -13.71 -15.81 8.55
N LYS A 23 -12.89 -16.33 9.47
CA LYS A 23 -11.77 -15.62 10.06
C LYS A 23 -10.54 -15.79 9.15
N ALA A 24 -10.23 -14.76 8.36
CA ALA A 24 -9.11 -14.77 7.44
C ALA A 24 -7.77 -14.44 8.11
N VAL A 25 -7.81 -13.65 9.19
CA VAL A 25 -6.66 -13.31 10.04
C VAL A 25 -7.13 -13.38 11.48
N ASP A 26 -6.40 -14.08 12.32
CA ASP A 26 -6.73 -14.32 13.72
C ASP A 26 -5.58 -13.90 14.62
N ASP A 27 -5.78 -12.81 15.36
CA ASP A 27 -4.90 -12.34 16.44
C ASP A 27 -3.41 -12.24 16.08
N VAL A 28 -3.09 -11.60 14.96
CA VAL A 28 -1.70 -11.44 14.50
C VAL A 28 -1.05 -10.24 15.16
N SER A 29 0.12 -10.45 15.78
CA SER A 29 0.91 -9.39 16.41
C SER A 29 2.38 -9.51 16.02
N PHE A 30 3.01 -8.40 15.66
CA PHE A 30 4.44 -8.30 15.40
C PHE A 30 4.90 -6.85 15.39
N GLU A 31 6.21 -6.66 15.45
CA GLU A 31 6.87 -5.37 15.34
C GLU A 31 7.91 -5.40 14.22
N LEU A 32 8.14 -4.24 13.59
CA LEU A 32 9.20 -4.03 12.61
C LEU A 32 9.96 -2.78 13.00
N PHE A 33 11.27 -2.92 13.18
CA PHE A 33 12.14 -1.82 13.55
C PHE A 33 12.80 -1.17 12.33
N PRO A 34 13.28 0.09 12.45
CA PRO A 34 13.99 0.75 11.36
C PRO A 34 15.18 -0.08 10.86
N GLY A 35 15.25 -0.28 9.53
CA GLY A 35 16.31 -1.06 8.89
C GLY A 35 16.09 -2.57 8.87
N GLU A 36 15.08 -3.09 9.55
CA GLU A 36 14.72 -4.50 9.49
C GLU A 36 13.99 -4.89 8.19
N LYS A 37 14.06 -6.20 7.89
CA LYS A 37 13.29 -6.86 6.83
C LYS A 37 12.47 -7.97 7.46
N LEU A 38 11.14 -7.88 7.35
CA LEU A 38 10.22 -8.91 7.83
C LEU A 38 9.63 -9.65 6.64
N ALA A 39 9.64 -10.99 6.70
CA ALA A 39 8.96 -11.84 5.72
C ALA A 39 7.76 -12.52 6.36
N ILE A 40 6.59 -12.42 5.72
CA ILE A 40 5.37 -13.17 6.08
C ILE A 40 5.29 -14.40 5.17
N ILE A 41 5.46 -15.58 5.74
CA ILE A 41 5.53 -16.86 5.02
C ILE A 41 4.31 -17.72 5.39
N GLY A 42 3.81 -18.50 4.46
CA GLY A 42 2.69 -19.43 4.67
C GLY A 42 2.11 -19.94 3.35
N GLU A 43 1.20 -20.89 3.43
CA GLU A 43 0.52 -21.49 2.28
C GLU A 43 -0.38 -20.49 1.55
N SER A 44 -0.79 -20.83 0.31
CA SER A 44 -1.78 -20.03 -0.40
C SER A 44 -3.09 -19.99 0.39
N GLY A 45 -3.71 -18.81 0.50
CA GLY A 45 -4.95 -18.64 1.28
C GLY A 45 -4.75 -18.45 2.80
N SER A 46 -3.52 -18.47 3.33
CA SER A 46 -3.26 -18.31 4.77
C SER A 46 -3.39 -16.86 5.31
N GLY A 47 -3.99 -15.95 4.56
CA GLY A 47 -4.26 -14.59 5.03
C GLY A 47 -3.11 -13.56 4.85
N LYS A 48 -1.96 -13.93 4.27
CA LYS A 48 -0.81 -13.01 4.11
C LYS A 48 -1.16 -11.70 3.40
N THR A 49 -1.82 -11.80 2.27
CA THR A 49 -2.27 -10.62 1.49
C THR A 49 -3.30 -9.81 2.29
N THR A 50 -4.16 -10.47 3.07
CA THR A 50 -5.13 -9.81 3.95
C THR A 50 -4.43 -8.99 5.02
N VAL A 51 -3.39 -9.52 5.67
CA VAL A 51 -2.57 -8.78 6.65
C VAL A 51 -1.94 -7.55 6.01
N VAL A 52 -1.28 -7.69 4.85
CA VAL A 52 -0.65 -6.56 4.15
C VAL A 52 -1.68 -5.51 3.72
N ASN A 53 -2.84 -5.93 3.23
CA ASN A 53 -3.93 -5.01 2.85
C ASN A 53 -4.50 -4.25 4.06
N MET A 54 -4.56 -4.87 5.24
CA MET A 54 -4.95 -4.17 6.47
C MET A 54 -3.89 -3.16 6.90
N ILE A 55 -2.61 -3.52 6.88
CA ILE A 55 -1.50 -2.62 7.24
C ILE A 55 -1.50 -1.40 6.32
N THR A 56 -1.68 -1.59 5.01
CA THR A 56 -1.73 -0.50 4.02
C THR A 56 -3.07 0.23 3.98
N ARG A 57 -4.03 -0.16 4.82
CA ARG A 57 -5.37 0.44 4.90
C ARG A 57 -6.17 0.34 3.59
N LEU A 58 -5.83 -0.64 2.74
CA LEU A 58 -6.67 -1.04 1.60
C LEU A 58 -7.86 -1.89 2.05
N LEU A 59 -7.76 -2.50 3.23
CA LEU A 59 -8.80 -3.28 3.89
C LEU A 59 -8.90 -2.86 5.35
N ASP A 60 -10.12 -2.69 5.86
CA ASP A 60 -10.36 -2.43 7.28
C ASP A 60 -10.19 -3.71 8.09
N SER A 61 -9.49 -3.63 9.23
CA SER A 61 -9.45 -4.71 10.22
C SER A 61 -10.80 -4.81 10.94
N THR A 62 -11.13 -6.01 11.44
CA THR A 62 -12.27 -6.21 12.32
C THR A 62 -11.92 -5.83 13.76
N ASP A 63 -10.68 -6.16 14.18
CA ASP A 63 -10.14 -5.84 15.50
C ASP A 63 -8.62 -5.64 15.42
N GLY A 64 -8.02 -5.18 16.51
CA GLY A 64 -6.59 -4.93 16.65
C GLY A 64 -6.18 -3.51 16.36
N LYS A 65 -4.86 -3.27 16.41
CA LYS A 65 -4.25 -1.94 16.20
C LYS A 65 -3.09 -1.99 15.23
N ILE A 66 -2.94 -0.89 14.49
CA ILE A 66 -1.84 -0.65 13.55
C ILE A 66 -1.22 0.70 13.90
N LEU A 67 0.01 0.69 14.41
CA LEU A 67 0.78 1.90 14.65
C LEU A 67 1.91 1.99 13.63
N LEU A 68 2.04 3.14 12.99
CA LEU A 68 3.15 3.47 12.11
C LEU A 68 3.89 4.68 12.68
N ASP A 69 5.16 4.52 12.99
CA ASP A 69 5.99 5.58 13.55
C ASP A 69 5.36 6.19 14.83
N GLY A 70 4.78 5.32 15.69
CA GLY A 70 4.06 5.67 16.90
C GLY A 70 2.65 6.23 16.70
N GLU A 71 2.23 6.48 15.47
CA GLU A 71 0.91 7.03 15.12
C GLU A 71 -0.11 5.90 14.88
N ASP A 72 -1.24 5.91 15.60
CA ASP A 72 -2.32 4.93 15.39
C ASP A 72 -3.10 5.25 14.10
N ILE A 73 -2.91 4.41 13.10
CA ILE A 73 -3.54 4.54 11.78
C ILE A 73 -4.71 3.57 11.59
N THR A 74 -5.09 2.79 12.61
CA THR A 74 -6.06 1.69 12.53
C THR A 74 -7.38 2.08 11.88
N HIS A 75 -7.87 3.27 12.17
CA HIS A 75 -9.16 3.76 11.67
C HIS A 75 -9.04 5.00 10.78
N TYR A 76 -7.85 5.24 10.21
CA TYR A 76 -7.66 6.39 9.33
C TYR A 76 -8.47 6.24 8.04
N LYS A 77 -9.20 7.32 7.71
CA LYS A 77 -9.94 7.48 6.45
C LYS A 77 -9.06 8.11 5.38
N ARG A 78 -9.46 7.97 4.11
CA ARG A 78 -8.73 8.44 2.91
C ARG A 78 -7.97 9.77 3.08
N ASN A 79 -8.59 10.78 3.68
CA ASN A 79 -7.96 12.10 3.84
C ASN A 79 -6.73 12.09 4.76
N LYS A 80 -6.78 11.31 5.85
CA LYS A 80 -5.67 11.16 6.78
C LYS A 80 -4.57 10.25 6.21
N MET A 81 -4.96 9.22 5.45
CA MET A 81 -4.01 8.29 4.82
C MET A 81 -3.09 8.96 3.79
N LYS A 82 -3.44 10.11 3.25
CA LYS A 82 -2.60 10.84 2.28
C LYS A 82 -1.18 11.10 2.79
N ASN A 83 -1.03 11.43 4.08
CA ASN A 83 0.28 11.65 4.69
C ASN A 83 1.00 10.31 5.00
N ILE A 84 0.24 9.28 5.34
CA ILE A 84 0.77 7.94 5.62
C ILE A 84 1.35 7.33 4.34
N TYR A 85 0.69 7.46 3.19
CA TYR A 85 1.17 6.95 1.91
C TYR A 85 2.47 7.62 1.40
N ARG A 86 2.92 8.71 2.03
CA ARG A 86 4.27 9.27 1.81
C ARG A 86 5.35 8.50 2.58
N LYS A 87 4.97 7.87 3.70
CA LYS A 87 5.86 7.07 4.55
C LYS A 87 5.86 5.59 4.18
N MET A 88 4.76 5.10 3.59
CA MET A 88 4.54 3.68 3.29
C MET A 88 4.15 3.49 1.83
N GLN A 89 4.85 2.59 1.13
CA GLN A 89 4.60 2.26 -0.26
C GLN A 89 4.31 0.76 -0.39
N MET A 90 3.46 0.39 -1.33
CA MET A 90 3.13 -1.00 -1.64
C MET A 90 3.45 -1.32 -3.09
N VAL A 91 4.11 -2.46 -3.30
CA VAL A 91 4.27 -3.06 -4.63
C VAL A 91 3.33 -4.25 -4.72
N PHE A 92 2.43 -4.24 -5.68
CA PHE A 92 1.46 -5.32 -5.88
C PHE A 92 2.10 -6.53 -6.54
N GLN A 93 1.53 -7.71 -6.29
CA GLN A 93 1.99 -8.97 -6.88
C GLN A 93 1.85 -8.95 -8.42
N THR A 94 0.82 -8.28 -8.94
CA THR A 94 0.58 -8.08 -10.37
C THR A 94 0.62 -6.57 -10.67
N PRO A 95 1.82 -5.99 -10.91
CA PRO A 95 1.97 -4.54 -11.05
C PRO A 95 1.16 -3.94 -12.23
N THR A 96 0.89 -4.74 -13.25
CA THR A 96 0.08 -4.32 -14.42
C THR A 96 -1.35 -3.95 -14.05
N GLU A 97 -1.94 -4.59 -13.04
CA GLU A 97 -3.28 -4.28 -12.54
C GLU A 97 -3.36 -2.94 -11.79
N SER A 98 -2.20 -2.38 -11.44
CA SER A 98 -2.13 -1.08 -10.76
C SER A 98 -2.31 0.10 -11.71
N PHE A 99 -2.26 -0.13 -13.01
CA PHE A 99 -2.42 0.93 -14.02
C PHE A 99 -3.86 0.94 -14.57
N ASP A 100 -4.47 2.13 -14.62
CA ASP A 100 -5.73 2.32 -15.37
C ASP A 100 -5.39 2.27 -16.88
N PRO A 101 -5.93 1.30 -17.65
CA PRO A 101 -5.65 1.16 -19.07
C PRO A 101 -6.07 2.37 -19.92
N ARG A 102 -6.88 3.27 -19.35
CA ARG A 102 -7.29 4.53 -19.99
C ARG A 102 -6.34 5.69 -19.71
N CYS A 103 -5.38 5.53 -18.79
CA CYS A 103 -4.37 6.52 -18.45
C CYS A 103 -3.05 6.24 -19.16
N ARG A 104 -2.37 7.29 -19.62
CA ARG A 104 -1.00 7.16 -20.15
C ARG A 104 -0.05 6.86 -19.00
N LEU A 105 1.00 6.05 -19.27
CA LEU A 105 1.98 5.66 -18.26
C LEU A 105 2.62 6.87 -17.54
N GLY A 106 2.97 7.92 -18.28
CA GLY A 106 3.52 9.13 -17.67
C GLY A 106 2.54 9.84 -16.71
N ASP A 107 1.25 9.91 -17.07
CA ASP A 107 0.23 10.53 -16.21
C ASP A 107 -0.06 9.66 -14.98
N ALA A 108 -0.09 8.33 -15.12
CA ALA A 108 -0.30 7.37 -14.03
C ALA A 108 0.85 7.44 -13.00
N VAL A 109 2.10 7.46 -13.46
CA VAL A 109 3.27 7.61 -12.58
C VAL A 109 3.30 8.99 -11.90
N ALA A 110 2.90 10.05 -12.62
CA ALA A 110 2.83 11.41 -12.08
C ALA A 110 1.70 11.59 -11.05
N GLU A 111 0.74 10.70 -10.97
CA GLU A 111 -0.43 10.84 -10.08
C GLU A 111 -0.03 10.94 -8.61
N SER A 112 0.88 10.10 -8.15
CA SER A 112 1.38 10.12 -6.77
C SER A 112 2.06 11.44 -6.41
N LEU A 113 2.86 12.00 -7.33
CA LEU A 113 3.53 13.29 -7.18
C LEU A 113 2.50 14.43 -7.12
N ARG A 114 1.50 14.41 -7.99
CA ARG A 114 0.42 15.39 -8.02
C ARG A 114 -0.44 15.33 -6.75
N ASN A 115 -0.72 14.14 -6.26
CA ASN A 115 -1.42 13.93 -4.98
C ASN A 115 -0.60 14.44 -3.80
N ALA A 116 0.74 14.45 -3.92
CA ALA A 116 1.65 15.08 -2.96
C ALA A 116 1.69 16.61 -3.06
N GLY A 117 1.01 17.22 -4.05
CA GLY A 117 0.93 18.65 -4.24
C GLY A 117 1.95 19.22 -5.24
N ILE A 118 2.70 18.37 -5.94
CA ILE A 118 3.66 18.81 -6.97
C ILE A 118 2.90 19.26 -8.22
N PRO A 119 3.20 20.45 -8.78
CA PRO A 119 2.58 20.93 -10.01
C PRO A 119 2.78 19.95 -11.17
N LYS A 120 1.78 19.83 -12.07
CA LYS A 120 1.80 18.87 -13.18
C LYS A 120 3.08 18.95 -14.01
N LYS A 121 3.56 20.15 -14.34
CA LYS A 121 4.75 20.36 -15.18
C LYS A 121 5.99 19.78 -14.49
N GLU A 122 6.18 20.09 -13.23
CA GLU A 122 7.30 19.58 -12.43
C GLU A 122 7.21 18.06 -12.23
N ALA A 123 6.02 17.51 -11.92
CA ALA A 123 5.78 16.08 -11.80
C ALA A 123 6.17 15.34 -13.10
N MET A 124 5.85 15.89 -14.27
CA MET A 124 6.21 15.27 -15.56
C MET A 124 7.71 15.27 -15.82
N GLU A 125 8.45 16.30 -15.40
CA GLU A 125 9.92 16.32 -15.51
C GLU A 125 10.54 15.25 -14.57
N ILE A 126 10.03 15.12 -13.35
CA ILE A 126 10.47 14.06 -12.41
C ILE A 126 10.20 12.67 -13.03
N VAL A 127 9.01 12.45 -13.58
CA VAL A 127 8.65 11.18 -14.23
C VAL A 127 9.57 10.87 -15.42
N LYS A 128 9.90 11.88 -16.22
CA LYS A 128 10.85 11.72 -17.34
C LYS A 128 12.21 11.21 -16.86
N GLU A 129 12.74 11.79 -15.79
CA GLU A 129 14.00 11.36 -15.21
C GLU A 129 13.90 9.95 -14.61
N LEU A 130 12.80 9.60 -13.96
CA LEU A 130 12.56 8.24 -13.45
C LEU A 130 12.53 7.21 -14.58
N PHE A 131 11.85 7.50 -15.70
CA PHE A 131 11.85 6.61 -16.88
C PHE A 131 13.26 6.37 -17.38
N LYS A 132 14.07 7.42 -17.49
CA LYS A 132 15.47 7.33 -17.89
C LYS A 132 16.29 6.46 -16.92
N GLN A 133 16.14 6.65 -15.62
CA GLN A 133 16.81 5.83 -14.59
C GLN A 133 16.41 4.36 -14.66
N CYS A 134 15.16 4.07 -15.04
CA CYS A 134 14.68 2.71 -15.28
C CYS A 134 15.07 2.15 -16.66
N GLY A 135 15.82 2.88 -17.49
CA GLY A 135 16.18 2.46 -18.84
C GLY A 135 15.01 2.48 -19.83
N LEU A 136 13.92 3.17 -19.51
CA LEU A 136 12.73 3.27 -20.36
C LEU A 136 12.83 4.49 -21.29
N PRO A 137 12.54 4.33 -22.60
CA PRO A 137 12.48 5.45 -23.52
C PRO A 137 11.41 6.48 -23.15
N GLU A 138 11.69 7.77 -23.33
CA GLU A 138 10.76 8.86 -23.01
C GLU A 138 9.40 8.75 -23.73
N ASN A 139 9.38 8.17 -24.92
CA ASN A 139 8.14 7.97 -25.68
C ASN A 139 7.17 7.00 -24.99
N PHE A 140 7.65 6.17 -24.05
CA PHE A 140 6.78 5.27 -23.25
C PHE A 140 5.85 6.04 -22.33
N MET A 141 6.22 7.25 -21.89
CA MET A 141 5.34 8.11 -21.10
C MET A 141 4.01 8.40 -21.80
N LYS A 142 3.98 8.38 -23.13
CA LYS A 142 2.78 8.64 -23.95
C LYS A 142 1.99 7.37 -24.27
N ARG A 143 2.52 6.18 -23.97
CA ARG A 143 1.85 4.89 -24.19
C ARG A 143 0.86 4.59 -23.08
N TYR A 144 -0.05 3.71 -23.40
CA TYR A 144 -0.97 3.10 -22.45
C TYR A 144 -0.38 1.78 -21.94
N PRO A 145 -0.77 1.32 -20.76
CA PRO A 145 -0.38 0.01 -20.20
C PRO A 145 -0.73 -1.16 -21.12
#